data_4eadde3eff2d896aa71b1c3063e6ca0d
#
_entry.id   4eadde3eff2d896aa71b1c3063e6ca0d
#
_cell.length_a   1.000
_cell.length_b   1.000
_cell.length_c   1.000
_cell.angle_alpha   90.00
_cell.angle_beta   90.00
_cell.angle_gamma   90.00
#
_symmetry.space_group_name_H-M   'P 1'
#
loop_
_entity.id
_entity.type
_entity.pdbx_description
1 polymer ?
#
loop_
_entity_poly.entity_id
_entity_poly.type
_entity_poly.pdbx_seq_one_letter_code
_entity_poly.pdbx_strand_id
1 'polypeptide(L)'
;MITKCVCWNCKSQYEGFQFFCLVCKKIHKPVSSNAFEQFGLEHKFSIDLKKLEMNYYFLQDRIHPDKFINLSSEESLYSQIHSSNLNSSYEILKNVVSRCDELLKFFGQTIDNENTIS
;
A
#
# COMPACT_ATOMS: atom_id res chain seq x y z
N MET A 1 0.05 3.01 -14.91
CA MET A 1 -1.21 2.36 -15.24
C MET A 1 -2.07 2.21 -14.00
N ILE A 2 -3.32 2.60 -14.09
CA ILE A 2 -4.22 2.55 -12.94
C ILE A 2 -4.89 1.19 -12.87
N THR A 3 -4.80 0.55 -11.70
CA THR A 3 -5.43 -0.74 -11.46
C THR A 3 -6.87 -0.54 -10.98
N LYS A 4 -7.82 -1.15 -11.67
CA LYS A 4 -9.21 -1.10 -11.26
C LYS A 4 -9.52 -2.25 -10.33
N CYS A 5 -10.12 -1.94 -9.21
CA CYS A 5 -10.46 -2.92 -8.19
C CYS A 5 -11.93 -2.78 -7.80
N VAL A 6 -12.43 -3.82 -7.12
CA VAL A 6 -13.82 -3.83 -6.64
C VAL A 6 -13.80 -4.10 -5.14
N CYS A 7 -14.53 -3.30 -4.39
CA CYS A 7 -14.63 -3.50 -2.94
C CYS A 7 -15.28 -4.86 -2.64
N TRP A 8 -14.66 -5.61 -1.72
CA TRP A 8 -15.15 -6.94 -1.38
C TRP A 8 -16.53 -6.90 -0.70
N ASN A 9 -16.85 -5.78 -0.05
CA ASN A 9 -18.08 -5.67 0.72
C ASN A 9 -19.23 -5.04 -0.08
N CYS A 10 -19.03 -3.84 -0.61
CA CYS A 10 -20.13 -3.11 -1.27
C CYS A 10 -20.08 -3.18 -2.80
N LYS A 11 -19.04 -3.79 -3.36
CA LYS A 11 -18.87 -3.98 -4.80
C LYS A 11 -18.64 -2.70 -5.60
N SER A 12 -18.40 -1.58 -4.93
CA SER A 12 -18.05 -0.34 -5.61
C SER A 12 -16.68 -0.46 -6.25
N GLN A 13 -16.51 0.13 -7.43
CA GLN A 13 -15.23 0.13 -8.12
C GLN A 13 -14.35 1.25 -7.59
N TYR A 14 -13.04 1.01 -7.57
CA TYR A 14 -12.07 2.01 -7.19
C TYR A 14 -10.77 1.80 -7.96
N GLU A 15 -9.94 2.82 -8.02
CA GLU A 15 -8.68 2.78 -8.73
C GLU A 15 -7.51 3.05 -7.79
N GLY A 16 -6.39 2.39 -8.07
CA GLY A 16 -5.19 2.56 -7.29
C GLY A 16 -5.27 1.90 -5.93
N PHE A 17 -4.25 2.14 -5.10
CA PHE A 17 -4.18 1.53 -3.79
C PHE A 17 -4.90 2.39 -2.75
N GLN A 18 -5.81 1.79 -1.98
CA GLN A 18 -6.51 2.45 -0.88
C GLN A 18 -6.71 1.47 0.25
N PHE A 19 -6.54 1.93 1.48
CA PHE A 19 -6.76 1.09 2.65
C PHE A 19 -8.25 0.90 2.95
N PHE A 20 -9.06 1.91 2.70
CA PHE A 20 -10.48 1.89 3.04
C PHE A 20 -11.34 2.26 1.85
N CYS A 21 -12.52 1.63 1.78
CA CYS A 21 -13.48 1.98 0.76
C CYS A 21 -14.06 3.37 1.01
N LEU A 22 -14.15 4.18 -0.05
CA LEU A 22 -14.71 5.52 0.08
C LEU A 22 -16.23 5.51 0.19
N VAL A 23 -16.86 4.40 -0.20
CA VAL A 23 -18.33 4.27 -0.19
C VAL A 23 -18.82 3.65 1.11
N CYS A 24 -18.38 2.43 1.42
CA CYS A 24 -18.87 1.72 2.62
C CYS A 24 -17.95 1.89 3.84
N LYS A 25 -16.79 2.49 3.67
CA LYS A 25 -15.83 2.79 4.74
C LYS A 25 -15.17 1.58 5.38
N LYS A 26 -15.42 0.38 4.88
CA LYS A 26 -14.76 -0.82 5.39
C LYS A 26 -13.35 -0.93 4.84
N ILE A 27 -12.49 -1.62 5.59
CA ILE A 27 -11.11 -1.84 5.15
C ILE A 27 -11.12 -2.70 3.88
N HIS A 28 -10.29 -2.33 2.91
CA HIS A 28 -10.21 -3.08 1.66
C HIS A 28 -9.45 -4.37 1.83
N LYS A 29 -9.77 -5.35 0.99
CA LYS A 29 -8.97 -6.56 0.87
C LYS A 29 -7.58 -6.15 0.36
N PRO A 30 -6.49 -6.64 1.00
CA PRO A 30 -5.14 -6.29 0.55
C PRO A 30 -4.87 -6.75 -0.88
N VAL A 31 -4.24 -5.89 -1.66
CA VAL A 31 -3.84 -6.20 -3.02
C VAL A 31 -2.35 -5.95 -3.15
N SER A 32 -1.74 -6.55 -4.17
CA SER A 32 -0.32 -6.37 -4.42
C SER A 32 -0.01 -4.90 -4.70
N SER A 33 0.99 -4.36 -4.02
CA SER A 33 1.40 -2.97 -4.20
C SER A 33 2.84 -2.83 -3.72
N ASN A 34 3.53 -1.81 -4.24
CA ASN A 34 4.89 -1.54 -3.79
C ASN A 34 4.88 -0.56 -2.61
N ALA A 35 6.06 -0.31 -2.04
CA ALA A 35 6.17 0.52 -0.85
C ALA A 35 5.71 1.96 -1.08
N PHE A 36 5.97 2.51 -2.26
CA PHE A 36 5.55 3.88 -2.58
C PHE A 36 4.04 3.98 -2.65
N GLU A 37 3.39 2.99 -3.24
CA GLU A 37 1.92 2.98 -3.36
C GLU A 37 1.25 2.91 -2.00
N GLN A 38 1.83 2.16 -1.05
CA GLN A 38 1.29 2.05 0.30
C GLN A 38 1.16 3.42 0.97
N PHE A 39 2.08 4.32 0.68
CA PHE A 39 2.10 5.67 1.28
C PHE A 39 1.54 6.74 0.33
N GLY A 40 1.07 6.37 -0.85
CA GLY A 40 0.57 7.33 -1.82
C GLY A 40 1.64 8.27 -2.35
N LEU A 41 2.87 7.79 -2.45
CA LEU A 41 4.01 8.59 -2.89
C LEU A 41 4.31 8.35 -4.36
N GLU A 42 4.87 9.38 -5.00
CA GLU A 42 5.42 9.23 -6.34
C GLU A 42 6.65 8.31 -6.28
N HIS A 43 6.90 7.60 -7.37
CA HIS A 43 8.06 6.71 -7.47
C HIS A 43 9.31 7.53 -7.76
N LYS A 44 9.94 8.03 -6.72
CA LYS A 44 11.16 8.81 -6.82
C LYS A 44 12.06 8.55 -5.61
N PHE A 45 13.36 8.75 -5.83
CA PHE A 45 14.34 8.48 -4.78
C PHE A 45 14.24 9.46 -3.62
N SER A 46 14.09 10.74 -3.94
CA SER A 46 14.08 11.79 -2.91
C SER A 46 12.71 11.86 -2.25
N ILE A 47 12.64 11.54 -0.97
CA ILE A 47 11.42 11.63 -0.17
C ILE A 47 11.71 12.30 1.16
N ASP A 48 10.68 12.91 1.75
CA ASP A 48 10.79 13.53 3.06
C ASP A 48 10.60 12.46 4.14
N LEU A 49 11.69 12.06 4.78
CA LEU A 49 11.65 10.98 5.77
C LEU A 49 10.83 11.31 6.99
N LYS A 50 10.79 12.58 7.37
CA LYS A 50 9.99 12.99 8.52
C LYS A 50 8.50 12.89 8.23
N LYS A 51 8.10 13.30 7.04
CA LYS A 51 6.69 13.14 6.61
C LYS A 51 6.34 11.67 6.46
N LEU A 52 7.26 10.85 5.98
CA LEU A 52 7.06 9.41 5.88
C LEU A 52 6.77 8.83 7.25
N GLU A 53 7.56 9.19 8.26
CA GLU A 53 7.37 8.69 9.62
C GLU A 53 6.02 9.10 10.17
N MET A 54 5.64 10.36 10.00
CA MET A 54 4.35 10.86 10.47
C MET A 54 3.18 10.12 9.81
N ASN A 55 3.28 9.91 8.49
CA ASN A 55 2.28 9.17 7.74
C ASN A 55 2.20 7.72 8.21
N TYR A 56 3.35 7.11 8.50
CA TYR A 56 3.39 5.74 8.97
C TYR A 56 2.60 5.59 10.28
N TYR A 57 2.83 6.46 11.25
CA TYR A 57 2.11 6.39 12.51
C TYR A 57 0.63 6.68 12.34
N PHE A 58 0.30 7.65 11.49
CA PHE A 58 -1.10 7.98 11.20
C PHE A 58 -1.83 6.78 10.60
N LEU A 59 -1.23 6.14 9.61
CA LEU A 59 -1.86 5.00 8.93
C LEU A 59 -1.94 3.78 9.85
N GLN A 60 -0.87 3.50 10.61
CA GLN A 60 -0.89 2.37 11.55
C GLN A 60 -1.98 2.54 12.59
N ASP A 61 -2.19 3.76 13.07
CA ASP A 61 -3.26 4.02 14.02
C ASP A 61 -4.62 3.66 13.44
N ARG A 62 -4.83 3.91 12.16
CA ARG A 62 -6.11 3.66 11.51
C ARG A 62 -6.34 2.20 11.16
N ILE A 63 -5.28 1.46 10.81
CA ILE A 63 -5.42 0.07 10.36
C ILE A 63 -4.98 -0.95 11.40
N HIS A 64 -4.64 -0.52 12.61
CA HIS A 64 -4.12 -1.43 13.63
C HIS A 64 -5.12 -2.54 13.96
N PRO A 65 -4.66 -3.80 14.04
CA PRO A 65 -5.57 -4.93 14.27
C PRO A 65 -6.45 -4.79 15.50
N ASP A 66 -6.00 -4.11 16.54
CA ASP A 66 -6.79 -3.90 17.75
C ASP A 66 -8.12 -3.20 17.48
N LYS A 67 -8.19 -2.40 16.42
CA LYS A 67 -9.41 -1.67 16.06
C LYS A 67 -10.42 -2.56 15.34
N PHE A 68 -10.02 -3.78 14.96
CA PHE A 68 -10.84 -4.68 14.16
C PHE A 68 -11.19 -5.97 14.89
N ILE A 69 -10.85 -6.08 16.19
CA ILE A 69 -11.05 -7.30 16.97
C ILE A 69 -12.52 -7.72 17.00
N ASN A 70 -13.43 -6.77 17.16
CA ASN A 70 -14.85 -7.04 17.29
C ASN A 70 -15.62 -6.91 15.98
N LEU A 71 -14.91 -6.83 14.86
CA LEU A 71 -15.51 -6.75 13.54
C LEU A 71 -15.49 -8.14 12.89
N SER A 72 -15.86 -8.22 11.60
CA SER A 72 -15.89 -9.51 10.92
C SER A 72 -14.49 -10.13 10.84
N SER A 73 -14.45 -11.46 10.63
CA SER A 73 -13.18 -12.17 10.49
C SER A 73 -12.40 -11.65 9.27
N GLU A 74 -13.10 -11.27 8.20
CA GLU A 74 -12.47 -10.69 7.02
C GLU A 74 -11.78 -9.37 7.35
N GLU A 75 -12.48 -8.48 8.05
CA GLU A 75 -11.91 -7.18 8.42
C GLU A 75 -10.71 -7.34 9.33
N SER A 76 -10.79 -8.25 10.30
CA SER A 76 -9.68 -8.53 11.20
C SER A 76 -8.47 -9.05 10.44
N LEU A 77 -8.68 -10.00 9.54
CA LEU A 77 -7.59 -10.55 8.72
C LEU A 77 -6.96 -9.47 7.83
N TYR A 78 -7.79 -8.69 7.16
CA TYR A 78 -7.29 -7.65 6.26
C TYR A 78 -6.47 -6.59 7.00
N SER A 79 -6.90 -6.22 8.22
CA SER A 79 -6.16 -5.25 9.01
C SER A 79 -4.78 -5.79 9.40
N GLN A 80 -4.68 -7.07 9.74
CA GLN A 80 -3.41 -7.70 10.06
C GLN A 80 -2.46 -7.68 8.87
N ILE A 81 -2.97 -8.02 7.69
CA ILE A 81 -2.16 -8.04 6.46
C ILE A 81 -1.72 -6.61 6.10
N HIS A 82 -2.64 -5.66 6.13
CA HIS A 82 -2.31 -4.26 5.83
C HIS A 82 -1.28 -3.70 6.81
N SER A 83 -1.43 -3.99 8.09
CA SER A 83 -0.49 -3.51 9.10
C SER A 83 0.91 -4.07 8.86
N SER A 84 1.00 -5.36 8.54
CA SER A 84 2.27 -6.00 8.24
C SER A 84 2.90 -5.43 6.97
N ASN A 85 2.10 -5.24 5.93
CA ASN A 85 2.58 -4.67 4.67
C ASN A 85 3.07 -3.24 4.85
N LEU A 86 2.36 -2.45 5.66
CA LEU A 86 2.75 -1.06 5.92
C LEU A 86 4.08 -1.01 6.69
N ASN A 87 4.26 -1.91 7.66
CA ASN A 87 5.53 -2.00 8.38
C ASN A 87 6.68 -2.29 7.42
N SER A 88 6.50 -3.27 6.54
CA SER A 88 7.53 -3.62 5.56
C SER A 88 7.82 -2.47 4.61
N SER A 89 6.78 -1.80 4.15
CA SER A 89 6.93 -0.65 3.25
C SER A 89 7.69 0.50 3.90
N TYR A 90 7.39 0.77 5.17
CA TYR A 90 8.10 1.81 5.90
C TYR A 90 9.58 1.49 6.03
N GLU A 91 9.91 0.23 6.38
CA GLU A 91 11.31 -0.19 6.49
C GLU A 91 12.05 -0.06 5.15
N ILE A 92 11.37 -0.40 4.05
CA ILE A 92 11.94 -0.26 2.71
C ILE A 92 12.24 1.19 2.38
N LEU A 93 11.27 2.07 2.62
CA LEU A 93 11.40 3.47 2.21
C LEU A 93 12.35 4.29 3.07
N LYS A 94 12.46 3.96 4.35
CA LYS A 94 13.34 4.75 5.22
C LYS A 94 14.82 4.43 5.02
N ASN A 95 15.15 3.31 4.39
CA ASN A 95 16.53 2.90 4.13
C ASN A 95 16.90 3.25 2.69
N VAL A 96 18.05 3.92 2.51
CA VAL A 96 18.50 4.39 1.21
C VAL A 96 18.63 3.24 0.21
N VAL A 97 19.26 2.14 0.64
CA VAL A 97 19.55 1.00 -0.24
C VAL A 97 18.25 0.31 -0.68
N SER A 98 17.39 -0.04 0.26
CA SER A 98 16.16 -0.74 -0.09
C SER A 98 15.19 0.15 -0.85
N ARG A 99 15.19 1.45 -0.59
CA ARG A 99 14.39 2.39 -1.38
C ARG A 99 14.87 2.41 -2.83
N CYS A 100 16.17 2.43 -3.05
CA CYS A 100 16.74 2.38 -4.38
C CYS A 100 16.36 1.08 -5.09
N ASP A 101 16.46 -0.06 -4.39
CA ASP A 101 16.05 -1.36 -4.92
C ASP A 101 14.59 -1.37 -5.36
N GLU A 102 13.72 -0.80 -4.52
CA GLU A 102 12.29 -0.75 -4.83
C GLU A 102 12.02 0.05 -6.10
N LEU A 103 12.71 1.18 -6.26
CA LEU A 103 12.60 1.99 -7.46
C LEU A 103 13.09 1.25 -8.69
N LEU A 104 14.22 0.55 -8.57
CA LEU A 104 14.76 -0.21 -9.68
C LEU A 104 13.81 -1.32 -10.11
N LYS A 105 13.18 -1.98 -9.16
CA LYS A 105 12.17 -3.00 -9.48
C LYS A 105 10.99 -2.40 -10.22
N PHE A 106 10.51 -1.25 -9.76
CA PHE A 106 9.37 -0.61 -10.39
C PHE A 106 9.69 -0.19 -11.82
N PHE A 107 10.81 0.49 -12.03
CA PHE A 107 11.21 0.94 -13.37
C PHE A 107 11.62 -0.21 -14.26
N GLY A 108 12.21 -1.26 -13.68
CA GLY A 108 12.55 -2.46 -14.44
C GLY A 108 11.32 -3.16 -14.98
N GLN A 109 10.28 -3.29 -14.17
CA GLN A 109 9.02 -3.89 -14.60
C GLN A 109 8.37 -3.07 -15.71
N THR A 110 8.43 -1.76 -15.62
CA THR A 110 7.88 -0.86 -16.64
C THR A 110 8.62 -1.05 -17.97
N ILE A 111 9.95 -1.12 -17.91
CA ILE A 111 10.78 -1.32 -19.10
C ILE A 111 10.49 -2.69 -19.71
N ASP A 112 10.40 -3.73 -18.90
CA ASP A 112 10.12 -5.08 -19.37
C ASP A 112 8.76 -5.15 -20.04
N ASN A 113 7.76 -4.47 -19.51
CA ASN A 113 6.43 -4.44 -20.09
C ASN A 113 6.40 -3.73 -21.44
N GLU A 114 7.25 -2.72 -21.61
CA GLU A 114 7.31 -1.95 -22.83
C GLU A 114 8.19 -2.58 -23.88
N ASN A 115 9.24 -3.25 -23.45
CA ASN A 115 10.25 -3.80 -24.34
C ASN A 115 10.38 -5.30 -24.15
N THR A 116 9.50 -6.03 -24.78
CA THR A 116 9.45 -7.48 -24.66
C THR A 116 10.48 -8.20 -25.52
N ILE A 117 11.30 -7.46 -26.22
CA ILE A 117 12.26 -8.02 -27.14
C ILE A 117 13.47 -8.57 -26.47
N SER A 118 13.84 -7.99 -25.40
CA SER A 118 15.13 -8.29 -24.80
C SER A 118 15.44 -9.73 -24.63
#